data_33dd7739cd3b6ced102b1c69a12e3464
#
_entry.id   33dd7739cd3b6ced102b1c69a12e3464
#
_cell.length_a   1.000
_cell.length_b   1.000
_cell.length_c   1.000
_cell.angle_alpha   90.00
_cell.angle_beta   90.00
_cell.angle_gamma   90.00
#
_symmetry.space_group_name_H-M   'P 1'
#
loop_
_entity.id
_entity.type
_entity.pdbx_description
1 polymer ?
#
loop_
_entity_poly.entity_id
_entity_poly.type
_entity_poly.pdbx_seq_one_letter_code
_entity_poly.pdbx_strand_id
1 'polypeptide(L)'
;MLNGLQLDENQALVEPSAGNTGIALAAMANARNTPIEIAVPEGTPEEKKALLRFLGAELIEVEDELCPLFPTEGARGVVKSMVESAAYGGKYVSPNQYENELNVEAHYRSTGPEIWRQTGGEIESFYAGIGTGGTISGVGRYLKEMNPNIRIIGVEPASRHHQLSGLKRITGLPDEHYPKILDPELLDDLVSVTDEDAFNAGIEVARKDGIMVGPTTGAVLHAALHGDTPKKGKAVLISADNAAKYVSAYAAHLAG
;
A
#
# COMPACT_ATOMS: atom_id res chain seq x y z
N MET A 1 -11.66 -4.19 6.89
CA MET A 1 -12.28 -2.85 7.02
C MET A 1 -13.78 -2.88 6.69
N LEU A 2 -14.24 -3.22 5.48
CA LEU A 2 -15.68 -3.17 5.14
C LEU A 2 -16.61 -4.03 6.00
N ASN A 3 -16.17 -5.18 6.50
CA ASN A 3 -17.01 -6.02 7.36
C ASN A 3 -17.34 -5.43 8.74
N GLY A 4 -16.61 -4.40 9.15
CA GLY A 4 -16.85 -3.67 10.40
C GLY A 4 -17.64 -2.36 10.23
N LEU A 5 -17.92 -1.96 8.99
CA LEU A 5 -18.70 -0.76 8.71
C LEU A 5 -20.18 -1.11 8.57
N GLN A 6 -21.01 -0.44 9.37
CA GLN A 6 -22.46 -0.42 9.19
C GLN A 6 -22.79 0.84 8.40
N LEU A 7 -23.37 0.67 7.24
CA LEU A 7 -23.80 1.77 6.38
C LEU A 7 -25.32 1.85 6.39
N ASP A 8 -25.85 3.04 6.50
CA ASP A 8 -27.25 3.32 6.28
C ASP A 8 -27.60 3.29 4.78
N GLU A 9 -28.85 3.07 4.42
CA GLU A 9 -29.31 2.92 3.03
C GLU A 9 -28.96 4.11 2.12
N ASN A 10 -28.77 5.30 2.70
CA ASN A 10 -28.44 6.54 1.97
C ASN A 10 -26.94 6.87 2.01
N GLN A 11 -26.10 6.01 2.58
CA GLN A 11 -24.68 6.27 2.69
C GLN A 11 -23.89 5.67 1.53
N ALA A 12 -22.81 6.36 1.17
CA ALA A 12 -21.83 5.92 0.19
C ALA A 12 -20.44 5.81 0.84
N LEU A 13 -19.64 4.89 0.35
CA LEU A 13 -18.23 4.82 0.71
C LEU A 13 -17.45 5.90 -0.03
N VAL A 14 -16.43 6.45 0.62
CA VAL A 14 -15.45 7.32 -0.02
C VAL A 14 -14.06 6.99 0.51
N GLU A 15 -13.04 6.90 -0.39
CA GLU A 15 -11.67 6.60 0.04
C GLU A 15 -10.64 7.27 -0.88
N PRO A 16 -9.54 7.84 -0.33
CA PRO A 16 -8.46 8.40 -1.13
C PRO A 16 -7.47 7.27 -1.50
N SER A 17 -7.64 6.67 -2.68
CA SER A 17 -6.75 5.58 -3.11
C SER A 17 -6.77 5.29 -4.60
N ALA A 18 -5.71 5.64 -5.32
CA ALA A 18 -5.49 5.21 -6.71
C ALA A 18 -4.86 3.79 -6.82
N GLY A 19 -4.62 3.11 -5.69
CA GLY A 19 -3.90 1.84 -5.60
C GLY A 19 -4.78 0.64 -5.26
N ASN A 20 -4.13 -0.39 -4.73
CA ASN A 20 -4.75 -1.69 -4.42
C ASN A 20 -5.95 -1.60 -3.48
N THR A 21 -5.90 -0.70 -2.49
CA THR A 21 -7.02 -0.48 -1.55
C THR A 21 -8.26 0.05 -2.28
N GLY A 22 -8.11 1.07 -3.12
CA GLY A 22 -9.22 1.62 -3.90
C GLY A 22 -9.84 0.56 -4.82
N ILE A 23 -9.01 -0.22 -5.52
CA ILE A 23 -9.44 -1.33 -6.38
C ILE A 23 -10.21 -2.40 -5.58
N ALA A 24 -9.69 -2.81 -4.44
CA ALA A 24 -10.35 -3.80 -3.59
C ALA A 24 -11.68 -3.29 -3.01
N LEU A 25 -11.70 -2.04 -2.56
CA LEU A 25 -12.91 -1.40 -2.04
C LEU A 25 -13.98 -1.24 -3.12
N ALA A 26 -13.60 -0.80 -4.34
CA ALA A 26 -14.52 -0.71 -5.47
C ALA A 26 -15.16 -2.06 -5.80
N ALA A 27 -14.35 -3.12 -5.93
CA ALA A 27 -14.84 -4.47 -6.19
C ALA A 27 -15.80 -4.98 -5.10
N MET A 28 -15.43 -4.78 -3.82
CA MET A 28 -16.22 -5.26 -2.69
C MET A 28 -17.50 -4.45 -2.46
N ALA A 29 -17.46 -3.14 -2.68
CA ALA A 29 -18.62 -2.26 -2.56
C ALA A 29 -19.64 -2.59 -3.64
N ASN A 30 -19.19 -2.71 -4.89
CA ASN A 30 -20.07 -3.03 -6.00
C ASN A 30 -20.74 -4.41 -5.86
N ALA A 31 -19.98 -5.41 -5.38
CA ALA A 31 -20.54 -6.74 -5.08
C ALA A 31 -21.61 -6.73 -3.96
N ARG A 32 -21.71 -5.64 -3.20
CA ARG A 32 -22.69 -5.42 -2.12
C ARG A 32 -23.76 -4.37 -2.50
N ASN A 33 -23.77 -3.91 -3.73
CA ASN A 33 -24.62 -2.81 -4.19
C ASN A 33 -24.46 -1.53 -3.35
N THR A 34 -23.25 -1.27 -2.84
CA THR A 34 -22.91 -0.09 -2.05
C THR A 34 -22.26 0.95 -2.95
N PRO A 35 -22.79 2.17 -3.05
CA PRO A 35 -22.13 3.24 -3.80
C PRO A 35 -20.73 3.54 -3.25
N ILE A 36 -19.77 3.78 -4.14
CA ILE A 36 -18.40 4.12 -3.76
C ILE A 36 -17.82 5.20 -4.67
N GLU A 37 -17.23 6.20 -4.05
CA GLU A 37 -16.47 7.26 -4.70
C GLU A 37 -15.00 7.14 -4.28
N ILE A 38 -14.08 7.19 -5.26
CA ILE A 38 -12.64 7.09 -5.01
C ILE A 38 -11.98 8.39 -5.43
N ALA A 39 -11.37 9.08 -4.45
CA ALA A 39 -10.59 10.28 -4.72
C ALA A 39 -9.18 9.90 -5.18
N VAL A 40 -8.79 10.42 -6.34
CA VAL A 40 -7.50 10.15 -6.98
C VAL A 40 -6.86 11.44 -7.46
N PRO A 41 -5.51 11.57 -7.46
CA PRO A 41 -4.82 12.64 -8.14
C PRO A 41 -5.14 12.69 -9.63
N GLU A 42 -5.25 13.87 -10.22
CA GLU A 42 -5.45 14.03 -11.68
C GLU A 42 -4.35 13.33 -12.49
N GLY A 43 -3.11 13.36 -12.01
CA GLY A 43 -1.97 12.67 -12.61
C GLY A 43 -1.97 11.14 -12.47
N THR A 44 -3.00 10.54 -11.89
CA THR A 44 -3.11 9.08 -11.81
C THR A 44 -3.16 8.46 -13.21
N PRO A 45 -2.31 7.46 -13.52
CA PRO A 45 -2.32 6.77 -14.82
C PRO A 45 -3.69 6.27 -15.23
N GLU A 46 -4.04 6.45 -16.53
CA GLU A 46 -5.36 6.09 -17.06
C GLU A 46 -5.71 4.61 -16.89
N GLU A 47 -4.73 3.70 -16.94
CA GLU A 47 -4.97 2.28 -16.69
C GLU A 47 -5.50 2.01 -15.28
N LYS A 48 -5.11 2.81 -14.28
CA LYS A 48 -5.63 2.70 -12.91
C LYS A 48 -7.02 3.30 -12.79
N LYS A 49 -7.25 4.48 -13.38
CA LYS A 49 -8.57 5.12 -13.42
C LYS A 49 -9.58 4.23 -14.13
N ALA A 50 -9.19 3.67 -15.29
CA ALA A 50 -10.03 2.75 -16.05
C ALA A 50 -10.41 1.51 -15.24
N LEU A 51 -9.48 0.94 -14.49
CA LEU A 51 -9.75 -0.23 -13.64
C LEU A 51 -10.73 0.10 -12.50
N LEU A 52 -10.60 1.25 -11.86
CA LEU A 52 -11.53 1.70 -10.82
C LEU A 52 -12.95 1.91 -11.39
N ARG A 53 -13.07 2.59 -12.55
CA ARG A 53 -14.36 2.77 -13.24
C ARG A 53 -14.97 1.43 -13.70
N PHE A 54 -14.14 0.52 -14.22
CA PHE A 54 -14.57 -0.83 -14.59
C PHE A 54 -15.18 -1.59 -13.42
N LEU A 55 -14.65 -1.37 -12.21
CA LEU A 55 -15.14 -1.97 -10.97
C LEU A 55 -16.33 -1.20 -10.35
N GLY A 56 -16.87 -0.19 -11.05
CA GLY A 56 -18.07 0.53 -10.64
C GLY A 56 -17.85 1.69 -9.67
N ALA A 57 -16.61 2.12 -9.44
CA ALA A 57 -16.35 3.30 -8.63
C ALA A 57 -16.56 4.59 -9.42
N GLU A 58 -17.16 5.60 -8.78
CA GLU A 58 -17.12 6.98 -9.25
C GLU A 58 -15.79 7.61 -8.84
N LEU A 59 -15.15 8.37 -9.74
CA LEU A 59 -13.87 9.01 -9.45
C LEU A 59 -14.04 10.48 -9.13
N ILE A 60 -13.40 10.91 -8.06
CA ILE A 60 -13.18 12.32 -7.73
C ILE A 60 -11.73 12.62 -8.09
N GLU A 61 -11.52 13.25 -9.24
CA GLU A 61 -10.18 13.65 -9.67
C GLU A 61 -9.82 14.97 -8.99
N VAL A 62 -8.68 14.99 -8.28
CA VAL A 62 -8.24 16.12 -7.48
C VAL A 62 -6.92 16.62 -8.02
N GLU A 63 -6.80 17.93 -8.14
CA GLU A 63 -5.52 18.59 -8.38
C GLU A 63 -4.61 18.28 -7.17
N ASP A 64 -3.61 17.44 -7.38
CA ASP A 64 -2.79 16.91 -6.31
C ASP A 64 -1.33 16.81 -6.76
N GLU A 65 -0.62 17.90 -6.57
CA GLU A 65 0.82 17.92 -6.68
C GLU A 65 1.52 17.40 -5.41
N LEU A 66 0.75 17.14 -4.36
CA LEU A 66 1.26 16.81 -3.04
C LEU A 66 1.20 15.31 -2.80
N CYS A 67 2.27 14.81 -2.22
CA CYS A 67 2.31 13.45 -1.72
C CYS A 67 1.13 13.20 -0.76
N PRO A 68 0.42 12.03 -0.84
CA PRO A 68 -0.69 11.69 0.05
C PRO A 68 -0.29 11.55 1.53
N LEU A 69 0.84 12.11 1.91
CA LEU A 69 1.33 12.22 3.30
C LEU A 69 0.55 13.26 4.12
N PHE A 70 0.01 14.30 3.46
CA PHE A 70 -0.68 15.37 4.17
C PHE A 70 -2.17 15.02 4.37
N PRO A 71 -2.63 14.83 5.62
CA PRO A 71 -3.99 14.37 5.89
C PRO A 71 -5.07 15.41 5.58
N THR A 72 -4.68 16.66 5.32
CA THR A 72 -5.59 17.79 5.09
C THR A 72 -5.55 18.32 3.65
N GLU A 73 -4.75 17.71 2.79
CA GLU A 73 -4.51 18.19 1.43
C GLU A 73 -4.76 17.09 0.38
N GLY A 74 -4.91 17.49 -0.88
CA GLY A 74 -5.14 16.58 -1.99
C GLY A 74 -6.33 15.64 -1.77
N ALA A 75 -6.23 14.43 -2.28
CA ALA A 75 -7.29 13.44 -2.19
C ALA A 75 -7.68 13.09 -0.74
N ARG A 76 -6.72 13.07 0.21
CA ARG A 76 -7.03 12.84 1.62
C ARG A 76 -7.82 13.97 2.25
N GLY A 77 -7.45 15.22 1.96
CA GLY A 77 -8.16 16.41 2.45
C GLY A 77 -9.59 16.48 1.93
N VAL A 78 -9.78 16.17 0.63
CA VAL A 78 -11.10 16.13 0.01
C VAL A 78 -11.97 15.08 0.70
N VAL A 79 -11.52 13.84 0.83
CA VAL A 79 -12.27 12.76 1.50
C VAL A 79 -12.58 13.12 2.96
N LYS A 80 -11.61 13.67 3.69
CA LYS A 80 -11.83 14.12 5.06
C LYS A 80 -12.94 15.19 5.12
N SER A 81 -12.90 16.18 4.23
CA SER A 81 -13.94 17.20 4.14
C SER A 81 -15.32 16.62 3.82
N MET A 82 -15.40 15.63 2.94
CA MET A 82 -16.67 14.95 2.59
C MET A 82 -17.27 14.20 3.80
N VAL A 83 -16.44 13.58 4.60
CA VAL A 83 -16.88 12.81 5.79
C VAL A 83 -17.27 13.72 6.94
N GLU A 84 -16.49 14.79 7.19
CA GLU A 84 -16.66 15.64 8.38
C GLU A 84 -17.62 16.82 8.18
N SER A 85 -17.85 17.24 6.93
CA SER A 85 -18.65 18.43 6.66
C SER A 85 -20.14 18.18 6.79
N ALA A 86 -20.82 19.06 7.55
CA ALA A 86 -22.28 19.08 7.63
C ALA A 86 -22.99 19.31 6.29
N ALA A 87 -22.29 19.85 5.28
CA ALA A 87 -22.83 20.05 3.95
C ALA A 87 -23.23 18.74 3.26
N TYR A 88 -22.62 17.65 3.61
CA TYR A 88 -22.93 16.31 3.05
C TYR A 88 -23.90 15.50 3.94
N GLY A 89 -24.33 16.04 5.09
CA GLY A 89 -25.36 15.42 5.92
C GLY A 89 -25.07 14.01 6.40
N GLY A 90 -23.79 13.63 6.52
CA GLY A 90 -23.40 12.26 6.90
C GLY A 90 -23.54 11.23 5.78
N LYS A 91 -23.66 11.67 4.53
CA LYS A 91 -23.76 10.80 3.34
C LYS A 91 -22.53 9.89 3.18
N TYR A 92 -21.35 10.36 3.54
CA TYR A 92 -20.10 9.65 3.26
C TYR A 92 -19.48 8.98 4.48
N VAL A 93 -19.01 7.76 4.26
CA VAL A 93 -18.24 6.98 5.25
C VAL A 93 -16.94 6.52 4.61
N SER A 94 -15.81 6.81 5.27
CA SER A 94 -14.50 6.35 4.81
C SER A 94 -14.02 5.15 5.63
N PRO A 95 -13.57 4.07 4.98
CA PRO A 95 -12.83 2.99 5.66
C PRO A 95 -11.53 3.45 6.31
N ASN A 96 -10.97 4.56 5.84
CA ASN A 96 -9.76 5.22 6.35
C ASN A 96 -8.58 4.27 6.56
N GLN A 97 -8.02 3.77 5.46
CA GLN A 97 -6.88 2.84 5.50
C GLN A 97 -5.65 3.37 6.25
N TYR A 98 -5.57 4.69 6.46
CA TYR A 98 -4.40 5.34 7.05
C TYR A 98 -4.39 5.32 8.58
N GLU A 99 -5.56 5.20 9.20
CA GLU A 99 -5.72 5.31 10.65
C GLU A 99 -6.53 4.17 11.26
N ASN A 100 -7.13 3.31 10.43
CA ASN A 100 -7.99 2.24 10.88
C ASN A 100 -7.17 0.99 11.24
N GLU A 101 -7.13 0.65 12.53
CA GLU A 101 -6.43 -0.53 13.07
C GLU A 101 -6.88 -1.86 12.43
N LEU A 102 -8.08 -1.92 11.85
CA LEU A 102 -8.54 -3.09 11.11
C LEU A 102 -7.66 -3.40 9.89
N ASN A 103 -6.86 -2.43 9.41
CA ASN A 103 -5.86 -2.66 8.38
C ASN A 103 -4.71 -3.53 8.93
N VAL A 104 -4.17 -3.19 10.10
CA VAL A 104 -3.15 -3.98 10.80
C VAL A 104 -3.69 -5.35 11.19
N GLU A 105 -4.88 -5.36 11.78
CA GLU A 105 -5.53 -6.58 12.27
C GLU A 105 -5.80 -7.60 11.15
N ALA A 106 -6.18 -7.14 9.96
CA ALA A 106 -6.36 -8.02 8.81
C ALA A 106 -5.08 -8.79 8.47
N HIS A 107 -3.93 -8.11 8.47
CA HIS A 107 -2.64 -8.75 8.20
C HIS A 107 -2.15 -9.63 9.37
N TYR A 108 -2.40 -9.20 10.60
CA TYR A 108 -2.08 -9.98 11.79
C TYR A 108 -2.84 -11.32 11.81
N ARG A 109 -4.17 -11.29 11.49
CA ARG A 109 -5.02 -12.50 11.53
C ARG A 109 -4.95 -13.38 10.28
N SER A 110 -4.46 -12.87 9.17
CA SER A 110 -4.45 -13.64 7.91
C SER A 110 -3.04 -13.78 7.33
N THR A 111 -2.42 -12.68 6.90
CA THR A 111 -1.15 -12.70 6.15
C THR A 111 0.01 -13.25 6.98
N GLY A 112 0.13 -12.82 8.23
CA GLY A 112 1.16 -13.33 9.15
C GLY A 112 1.06 -14.83 9.39
N PRO A 113 -0.11 -15.37 9.82
CA PRO A 113 -0.32 -16.82 9.96
C PRO A 113 -0.10 -17.61 8.67
N GLU A 114 -0.49 -17.04 7.52
CA GLU A 114 -0.29 -17.68 6.23
C GLU A 114 1.20 -17.83 5.89
N ILE A 115 1.98 -16.75 6.04
CA ILE A 115 3.44 -16.76 5.86
C ILE A 115 4.08 -17.79 6.78
N TRP A 116 3.74 -17.78 8.06
CA TRP A 116 4.27 -18.72 9.04
C TRP A 116 4.02 -20.17 8.65
N ARG A 117 2.79 -20.49 8.25
CA ARG A 117 2.40 -21.83 7.81
C ARG A 117 3.12 -22.25 6.53
N GLN A 118 3.19 -21.37 5.52
CA GLN A 118 3.81 -21.67 4.23
C GLN A 118 5.31 -21.86 4.32
N THR A 119 5.96 -21.18 5.25
CA THR A 119 7.42 -21.31 5.47
C THR A 119 7.76 -22.44 6.44
N GLY A 120 6.79 -23.03 7.11
CA GLY A 120 7.01 -24.00 8.19
C GLY A 120 7.67 -23.37 9.42
N GLY A 121 7.57 -22.05 9.59
CA GLY A 121 8.26 -21.29 10.62
C GLY A 121 9.75 -21.04 10.36
N GLU A 122 10.28 -21.53 9.23
CA GLU A 122 11.68 -21.35 8.85
C GLU A 122 11.90 -20.02 8.11
N ILE A 123 11.62 -18.92 8.78
CA ILE A 123 11.78 -17.56 8.26
C ILE A 123 12.82 -16.81 9.09
N GLU A 124 13.78 -16.17 8.45
CA GLU A 124 14.81 -15.33 9.08
C GLU A 124 14.48 -13.84 8.94
N SER A 125 13.93 -13.43 7.80
CA SER A 125 13.65 -12.03 7.53
C SER A 125 12.36 -11.86 6.71
N PHE A 126 11.64 -10.79 7.03
CA PHE A 126 10.41 -10.36 6.35
C PHE A 126 10.59 -8.94 5.82
N TYR A 127 10.34 -8.76 4.53
CA TYR A 127 10.44 -7.48 3.84
C TYR A 127 9.08 -7.00 3.36
N ALA A 128 8.74 -5.77 3.64
CA ALA A 128 7.54 -5.14 3.10
C ALA A 128 7.75 -3.65 2.81
N GLY A 129 7.14 -3.18 1.72
CA GLY A 129 7.10 -1.76 1.40
C GLY A 129 6.19 -1.00 2.36
N ILE A 130 6.60 0.19 2.75
CA ILE A 130 5.85 1.05 3.67
C ILE A 130 4.98 2.02 2.88
N GLY A 131 3.66 1.84 2.96
CA GLY A 131 2.65 2.81 2.54
C GLY A 131 1.91 3.35 3.76
N THR A 132 0.80 2.72 4.12
CA THR A 132 0.08 3.03 5.38
C THR A 132 0.73 2.42 6.62
N GLY A 133 1.60 1.43 6.44
CA GLY A 133 2.20 0.67 7.53
C GLY A 133 1.43 -0.60 7.94
N GLY A 134 0.18 -0.76 7.49
CA GLY A 134 -0.69 -1.84 7.96
C GLY A 134 -0.13 -3.25 7.74
N THR A 135 0.43 -3.51 6.57
CA THR A 135 0.99 -4.84 6.24
C THR A 135 2.19 -5.17 7.13
N ILE A 136 3.16 -4.26 7.21
CA ILE A 136 4.39 -4.53 7.94
C ILE A 136 4.15 -4.61 9.45
N SER A 137 3.26 -3.77 9.99
CA SER A 137 2.90 -3.81 11.41
C SER A 137 2.11 -5.07 11.76
N GLY A 138 1.11 -5.45 10.96
CA GLY A 138 0.31 -6.64 11.22
C GLY A 138 1.10 -7.94 11.10
N VAL A 139 1.84 -8.10 10.00
CA VAL A 139 2.69 -9.29 9.79
C VAL A 139 3.85 -9.30 10.77
N GLY A 140 4.52 -8.16 10.95
CA GLY A 140 5.67 -8.04 11.85
C GLY A 140 5.32 -8.40 13.29
N ARG A 141 4.19 -7.89 13.81
CA ARG A 141 3.67 -8.27 15.14
C ARG A 141 3.50 -9.78 15.26
N TYR A 142 2.78 -10.39 14.32
CA TYR A 142 2.56 -11.83 14.33
C TYR A 142 3.87 -12.63 14.28
N LEU A 143 4.77 -12.28 13.38
CA LEU A 143 6.04 -13.00 13.22
C LEU A 143 6.95 -12.85 14.44
N LYS A 144 7.02 -11.66 15.05
CA LYS A 144 7.79 -11.42 16.28
C LYS A 144 7.22 -12.19 17.48
N GLU A 145 5.91 -12.37 17.56
CA GLU A 145 5.29 -13.23 18.59
C GLU A 145 5.65 -14.70 18.41
N MET A 146 5.72 -15.17 17.15
CA MET A 146 6.11 -16.55 16.85
C MET A 146 7.61 -16.80 17.06
N ASN A 147 8.45 -15.86 16.66
CA ASN A 147 9.90 -15.91 16.86
C ASN A 147 10.47 -14.47 16.88
N PRO A 148 10.89 -13.95 18.04
CA PRO A 148 11.39 -12.58 18.18
C PRO A 148 12.70 -12.31 17.41
N ASN A 149 13.40 -13.35 16.94
CA ASN A 149 14.63 -13.20 16.17
C ASN A 149 14.39 -12.94 14.69
N ILE A 150 13.15 -13.07 14.19
CA ILE A 150 12.82 -12.73 12.79
C ILE A 150 13.02 -11.24 12.58
N ARG A 151 13.81 -10.89 11.57
CA ARG A 151 14.04 -9.49 11.22
C ARG A 151 12.91 -8.94 10.37
N ILE A 152 12.40 -7.79 10.75
CA ILE A 152 11.34 -7.07 10.03
C ILE A 152 11.98 -5.87 9.33
N ILE A 153 12.01 -5.89 8.01
CA ILE A 153 12.68 -4.89 7.20
C ILE A 153 11.65 -4.08 6.42
N GLY A 154 11.58 -2.79 6.73
CA GLY A 154 10.79 -1.82 5.98
C GLY A 154 11.50 -1.38 4.70
N VAL A 155 10.74 -1.13 3.64
CA VAL A 155 11.28 -0.59 2.40
C VAL A 155 10.55 0.70 2.06
N GLU A 156 11.31 1.76 1.80
CA GLU A 156 10.81 3.08 1.44
C GLU A 156 11.48 3.61 0.17
N PRO A 157 10.89 4.61 -0.52
CA PRO A 157 11.57 5.30 -1.61
C PRO A 157 12.77 6.10 -1.13
N ALA A 158 13.85 6.13 -1.91
CA ALA A 158 15.04 6.94 -1.62
C ALA A 158 14.78 8.46 -1.70
N SER A 159 13.73 8.88 -2.41
CA SER A 159 13.34 10.29 -2.58
C SER A 159 11.87 10.50 -2.18
N ARG A 160 11.52 11.74 -1.81
CA ARG A 160 10.12 12.16 -1.62
C ARG A 160 9.36 12.24 -2.94
N HIS A 161 10.05 12.65 -4.01
CA HIS A 161 9.53 12.61 -5.38
C HIS A 161 9.96 11.29 -6.01
N HIS A 162 9.04 10.36 -6.13
CA HIS A 162 9.31 9.00 -6.62
C HIS A 162 8.12 8.47 -7.42
N GLN A 163 8.36 7.43 -8.22
CA GLN A 163 7.36 6.74 -9.04
C GLN A 163 6.85 5.43 -8.42
N LEU A 164 7.29 5.07 -7.21
CA LEU A 164 6.92 3.85 -6.51
C LEU A 164 5.54 4.02 -5.84
N SER A 165 4.50 3.98 -6.68
CA SER A 165 3.13 4.22 -6.26
C SER A 165 2.70 3.27 -5.13
N GLY A 166 2.26 3.84 -4.01
CA GLY A 166 1.84 3.09 -2.81
C GLY A 166 2.88 3.06 -1.71
N LEU A 167 4.16 3.36 -2.01
CA LEU A 167 5.19 3.56 -0.99
C LEU A 167 5.21 5.01 -0.50
N LYS A 168 5.77 5.19 0.68
CA LYS A 168 6.02 6.48 1.30
C LYS A 168 7.43 6.51 1.88
N ARG A 169 8.14 7.61 1.62
CA ARG A 169 9.37 7.89 2.32
C ARG A 169 9.03 8.41 3.72
N ILE A 170 9.30 7.62 4.74
CA ILE A 170 9.05 7.98 6.14
C ILE A 170 10.25 8.64 6.81
N THR A 171 11.46 8.38 6.31
CA THR A 171 12.68 9.03 6.81
C THR A 171 12.61 10.54 6.67
N GLY A 172 12.74 11.24 7.80
CA GLY A 172 12.73 12.69 7.88
C GLY A 172 11.33 13.31 7.77
N LEU A 173 10.27 12.53 7.99
CA LEU A 173 8.92 13.06 8.18
C LEU A 173 8.79 13.66 9.60
N PRO A 174 8.06 14.78 9.73
CA PRO A 174 7.54 15.20 11.03
C PRO A 174 6.61 14.15 11.63
N ASP A 175 6.57 14.05 12.96
CA ASP A 175 5.75 13.05 13.68
C ASP A 175 4.28 13.11 13.31
N GLU A 176 3.74 14.28 13.05
CA GLU A 176 2.34 14.52 12.63
C GLU A 176 1.99 13.90 11.26
N HIS A 177 2.99 13.64 10.42
CA HIS A 177 2.84 13.05 9.08
C HIS A 177 3.24 11.57 9.03
N TYR A 178 3.74 11.05 10.14
CA TYR A 178 4.10 9.65 10.23
C TYR A 178 2.86 8.75 10.09
N PRO A 179 2.95 7.59 9.41
CA PRO A 179 1.81 6.69 9.27
C PRO A 179 1.32 6.21 10.65
N LYS A 180 0.07 6.53 11.02
CA LYS A 180 -0.44 6.33 12.38
C LYS A 180 -0.56 4.87 12.81
N ILE A 181 -0.74 3.97 11.83
CA ILE A 181 -0.85 2.53 12.08
C ILE A 181 0.46 1.78 11.84
N LEU A 182 1.55 2.49 11.55
CA LEU A 182 2.88 1.91 11.50
C LEU A 182 3.45 1.85 12.92
N ASP A 183 3.84 0.66 13.34
CA ASP A 183 4.58 0.45 14.57
C ASP A 183 6.09 0.47 14.26
N PRO A 184 6.80 1.57 14.54
CA PRO A 184 8.21 1.70 14.20
C PRO A 184 9.12 0.80 15.07
N GLU A 185 8.65 0.38 16.25
CA GLU A 185 9.44 -0.47 17.16
C GLU A 185 9.56 -1.92 16.63
N LEU A 186 8.68 -2.30 15.70
CA LEU A 186 8.78 -3.60 15.03
C LEU A 186 9.89 -3.66 13.99
N LEU A 187 10.35 -2.50 13.48
CA LEU A 187 11.34 -2.46 12.41
C LEU A 187 12.74 -2.70 12.93
N ASP A 188 13.38 -3.77 12.46
CA ASP A 188 14.80 -4.01 12.71
C ASP A 188 15.69 -3.25 11.74
N ASP A 189 15.15 -2.87 10.55
CA ASP A 189 15.87 -2.10 9.54
C ASP A 189 14.90 -1.37 8.60
N LEU A 190 15.39 -0.31 7.94
CA LEU A 190 14.67 0.47 6.95
C LEU A 190 15.57 0.74 5.74
N VAL A 191 15.21 0.18 4.59
CA VAL A 191 15.98 0.27 3.35
C VAL A 191 15.34 1.27 2.40
N SER A 192 16.11 2.28 1.99
CA SER A 192 15.70 3.25 0.96
C SER A 192 16.11 2.74 -0.42
N VAL A 193 15.17 2.70 -1.37
CA VAL A 193 15.38 2.18 -2.73
C VAL A 193 15.04 3.26 -3.76
N THR A 194 15.87 3.40 -4.80
CA THR A 194 15.64 4.35 -5.90
C THR A 194 14.57 3.81 -6.85
N ASP A 195 13.97 4.70 -7.64
CA ASP A 195 13.03 4.29 -8.70
C ASP A 195 13.74 3.38 -9.71
N GLU A 196 14.95 3.74 -10.11
CA GLU A 196 15.77 2.96 -11.06
C GLU A 196 16.00 1.53 -10.58
N ASP A 197 16.46 1.35 -9.35
CA ASP A 197 16.71 0.03 -8.76
C ASP A 197 15.43 -0.80 -8.66
N ALA A 198 14.33 -0.17 -8.28
CA ALA A 198 13.03 -0.83 -8.15
C ALA A 198 12.50 -1.32 -9.51
N PHE A 199 12.53 -0.46 -10.55
CA PHE A 199 12.09 -0.83 -11.88
C PHE A 199 13.00 -1.89 -12.49
N ASN A 200 14.32 -1.76 -12.35
CA ASN A 200 15.29 -2.74 -12.85
C ASN A 200 15.09 -4.11 -12.20
N ALA A 201 14.91 -4.19 -10.89
CA ALA A 201 14.62 -5.46 -10.21
C ALA A 201 13.31 -6.09 -10.68
N GLY A 202 12.26 -5.29 -10.90
CA GLY A 202 10.99 -5.77 -11.45
C GLY A 202 11.13 -6.31 -12.88
N ILE A 203 11.91 -5.65 -13.74
CA ILE A 203 12.18 -6.09 -15.10
C ILE A 203 13.04 -7.37 -15.09
N GLU A 204 14.04 -7.43 -14.22
CA GLU A 204 14.92 -8.58 -14.12
C GLU A 204 14.15 -9.86 -13.76
N VAL A 205 13.31 -9.81 -12.70
CA VAL A 205 12.51 -10.98 -12.30
C VAL A 205 11.49 -11.36 -13.37
N ALA A 206 10.91 -10.38 -14.06
CA ALA A 206 9.99 -10.66 -15.16
C ALA A 206 10.68 -11.39 -16.32
N ARG A 207 11.91 -10.99 -16.67
CA ARG A 207 12.66 -11.58 -17.78
C ARG A 207 13.33 -12.92 -17.46
N LYS A 208 13.80 -13.10 -16.21
CA LYS A 208 14.49 -14.33 -15.77
C LYS A 208 13.51 -15.40 -15.30
N ASP A 209 12.49 -15.02 -14.55
CA ASP A 209 11.62 -15.96 -13.84
C ASP A 209 10.17 -15.97 -14.39
N GLY A 210 9.84 -15.06 -15.31
CA GLY A 210 8.49 -14.93 -15.85
C GLY A 210 7.46 -14.35 -14.86
N ILE A 211 7.91 -13.74 -13.78
CA ILE A 211 7.05 -13.21 -12.73
C ILE A 211 6.87 -11.69 -12.92
N MET A 212 5.67 -11.28 -13.33
CA MET A 212 5.34 -9.87 -13.55
C MET A 212 4.94 -9.20 -12.24
N VAL A 213 5.81 -8.37 -11.69
CA VAL A 213 5.59 -7.65 -10.43
C VAL A 213 5.42 -6.16 -10.64
N GLY A 214 4.69 -5.49 -9.72
CA GLY A 214 4.64 -4.03 -9.68
C GLY A 214 5.94 -3.41 -9.16
N PRO A 215 6.18 -2.09 -9.41
CA PRO A 215 7.42 -1.40 -8.99
C PRO A 215 7.67 -1.48 -7.48
N THR A 216 6.62 -1.46 -6.67
CA THR A 216 6.72 -1.64 -5.22
C THR A 216 7.36 -2.98 -4.85
N THR A 217 6.97 -4.05 -5.53
CA THR A 217 7.57 -5.36 -5.34
C THR A 217 9.03 -5.38 -5.83
N GLY A 218 9.31 -4.68 -6.94
CA GLY A 218 10.68 -4.50 -7.40
C GLY A 218 11.57 -3.83 -6.36
N ALA A 219 11.08 -2.78 -5.69
CA ALA A 219 11.80 -2.15 -4.59
C ALA A 219 12.07 -3.11 -3.43
N VAL A 220 11.05 -3.87 -3.01
CA VAL A 220 11.20 -4.85 -1.93
C VAL A 220 12.17 -5.98 -2.32
N LEU A 221 12.12 -6.43 -3.57
CA LEU A 221 13.05 -7.43 -4.11
C LEU A 221 14.49 -6.91 -4.14
N HIS A 222 14.70 -5.67 -4.63
CA HIS A 222 16.02 -5.04 -4.61
C HIS A 222 16.58 -4.98 -3.19
N ALA A 223 15.79 -4.51 -2.22
CA ALA A 223 16.20 -4.46 -0.81
C ALA A 223 16.57 -5.84 -0.26
N ALA A 224 15.81 -6.88 -0.59
CA ALA A 224 16.10 -8.25 -0.13
C ALA A 224 17.36 -8.86 -0.78
N LEU A 225 17.68 -8.49 -2.01
CA LEU A 225 18.84 -9.02 -2.74
C LEU A 225 20.14 -8.27 -2.42
N HIS A 226 20.07 -6.96 -2.21
CA HIS A 226 21.23 -6.06 -2.11
C HIS A 226 21.41 -5.43 -0.74
N GLY A 227 20.44 -5.56 0.18
CA GLY A 227 20.54 -5.08 1.56
C GLY A 227 21.59 -5.85 2.38
N ASP A 228 22.09 -5.22 3.44
CA ASP A 228 23.09 -5.80 4.36
C ASP A 228 22.54 -6.87 5.30
N THR A 229 21.32 -7.31 5.08
CA THR A 229 20.70 -8.35 5.92
C THR A 229 21.40 -9.70 5.72
N PRO A 230 21.80 -10.38 6.80
CA PRO A 230 22.42 -11.70 6.70
C PRO A 230 21.52 -12.70 5.94
N LYS A 231 22.08 -13.38 4.95
CA LYS A 231 21.33 -14.29 4.06
C LYS A 231 21.58 -15.75 4.46
N LYS A 232 21.23 -16.13 5.69
CA LYS A 232 21.45 -17.49 6.19
C LYS A 232 20.23 -18.39 6.16
N GLY A 233 19.03 -17.80 6.13
CA GLY A 233 17.75 -18.50 6.15
C GLY A 233 16.79 -18.01 5.06
N LYS A 234 15.52 -18.37 5.19
CA LYS A 234 14.46 -17.94 4.25
C LYS A 234 14.12 -16.46 4.45
N ALA A 235 14.25 -15.67 3.40
CA ALA A 235 13.66 -14.33 3.33
C ALA A 235 12.29 -14.39 2.67
N VAL A 236 11.30 -13.74 3.28
CA VAL A 236 9.97 -13.58 2.72
C VAL A 236 9.74 -12.12 2.37
N LEU A 237 9.24 -11.86 1.18
CA LEU A 237 8.86 -10.52 0.74
C LEU A 237 7.40 -10.48 0.28
N ILE A 238 6.75 -9.34 0.48
CA ILE A 238 5.39 -9.13 -0.03
C ILE A 238 5.44 -8.61 -1.46
N SER A 239 4.83 -9.37 -2.38
CA SER A 239 4.46 -8.88 -3.70
C SER A 239 3.04 -8.33 -3.65
N ALA A 240 2.93 -7.00 -3.55
CA ALA A 240 1.66 -6.32 -3.33
C ALA A 240 0.73 -6.41 -4.54
N ASP A 241 1.29 -6.47 -5.75
CA ASP A 241 0.56 -6.49 -7.02
C ASP A 241 1.44 -6.91 -8.21
N ASN A 242 0.84 -6.92 -9.41
CA ASN A 242 1.51 -7.28 -10.65
C ASN A 242 1.75 -6.05 -11.55
N ALA A 243 2.55 -6.23 -12.62
CA ALA A 243 2.93 -5.20 -13.57
C ALA A 243 1.77 -4.65 -14.43
N ALA A 244 0.64 -5.34 -14.53
CA ALA A 244 -0.45 -4.96 -15.44
C ALA A 244 -1.06 -3.58 -15.13
N LYS A 245 -0.93 -3.10 -13.89
CA LYS A 245 -1.37 -1.76 -13.47
C LYS A 245 -0.32 -0.66 -13.66
N TYR A 246 0.83 -0.99 -14.24
CA TYR A 246 2.02 -0.13 -14.35
C TYR A 246 2.67 -0.21 -15.71
N VAL A 247 1.91 -0.59 -16.74
CA VAL A 247 2.43 -0.78 -18.10
C VAL A 247 3.05 0.50 -18.63
N SER A 248 2.37 1.64 -18.45
CA SER A 248 2.88 2.94 -18.87
C SER A 248 4.18 3.33 -18.15
N ALA A 249 4.28 3.07 -16.84
CA ALA A 249 5.46 3.38 -16.04
C ALA A 249 6.67 2.52 -16.46
N TYR A 250 6.46 1.20 -16.65
CA TYR A 250 7.52 0.31 -17.16
C TYR A 250 7.92 0.67 -18.58
N ALA A 251 6.97 1.02 -19.46
CA ALA A 251 7.28 1.46 -20.82
C ALA A 251 8.12 2.74 -20.85
N ALA A 252 7.77 3.72 -20.00
CA ALA A 252 8.55 4.96 -19.87
C ALA A 252 9.98 4.67 -19.38
N HIS A 253 10.14 3.81 -18.37
CA HIS A 253 11.46 3.43 -17.85
C HIS A 253 12.33 2.68 -18.89
N LEU A 254 11.72 1.85 -19.73
CA LEU A 254 12.45 1.12 -20.79
C LEU A 254 12.81 2.00 -21.99
N ALA A 255 12.16 3.14 -22.16
CA ALA A 255 12.42 4.06 -23.28
C ALA A 255 13.51 5.11 -22.99
N GLY A 256 13.81 5.34 -21.72
CA GLY A 256 14.69 6.40 -21.26
C GLY A 256 15.98 6.12 -20.76
#